data_73df0601418edcf14ec0c87c043b6326
#
_entry.id   73df0601418edcf14ec0c87c043b6326
#
_cell.length_a   1.000
_cell.length_b   1.000
_cell.length_c   1.000
_cell.angle_alpha   90.00
_cell.angle_beta   90.00
_cell.angle_gamma   90.00
#
_symmetry.space_group_name_H-M   'P 1'
#
loop_
_entity.id
_entity.type
_entity.pdbx_description
1 polymer ?
#
loop_
_entity_poly.entity_id
_entity_poly.type
_entity_poly.pdbx_seq_one_letter_code
_entity_poly.pdbx_strand_id
1 'polypeptide(L)'
;MWQHVVCQQARGACMTTQRRSYEAGHRPKCLVIVDATADWDRAVYYASRWAKRVGGGVVMLHVIETEEQSQQWLAVADIMRAEAHENANAALDRAAARANGIAAIAPERVIREGDATEQILDVIEQDVDIAMLVLSANPGAEGPGPLTTMLAKTVGTFPIPVVIVPGDLGDSDLDALS
;
A
#
# COMPACT_ATOMS: atom_id res chain seq x y z
N MET A 1 6.91 29.35 -25.32
CA MET A 1 6.33 28.27 -26.15
C MET A 1 7.34 27.14 -26.33
N TRP A 2 7.88 26.56 -25.21
CA TRP A 2 8.87 25.45 -25.26
C TRP A 2 8.86 24.74 -23.88
N GLN A 3 7.77 24.03 -23.53
CA GLN A 3 7.68 23.22 -22.31
C GLN A 3 6.87 21.92 -22.44
N HIS A 4 6.54 21.48 -23.66
CA HIS A 4 5.64 20.32 -23.84
C HIS A 4 6.23 19.14 -24.62
N VAL A 5 7.52 18.97 -24.78
CA VAL A 5 8.07 17.91 -25.66
C VAL A 5 9.24 17.13 -25.03
N VAL A 6 9.28 16.86 -23.74
CA VAL A 6 10.35 15.99 -23.18
C VAL A 6 9.82 14.87 -22.27
N CYS A 7 8.59 14.43 -22.39
CA CYS A 7 8.07 13.34 -21.55
C CYS A 7 7.58 12.12 -22.32
N GLN A 8 8.28 11.69 -23.37
CA GLN A 8 7.80 10.56 -24.19
C GLN A 8 8.79 9.42 -24.40
N GLN A 9 9.85 9.28 -23.61
CA GLN A 9 10.83 8.19 -23.83
C GLN A 9 11.39 7.51 -22.58
N ALA A 10 10.70 7.57 -21.43
CA ALA A 10 10.97 6.64 -20.34
C ALA A 10 9.64 6.09 -19.84
N ARG A 11 9.38 4.79 -20.02
CA ARG A 11 8.30 4.07 -19.33
C ARG A 11 8.67 3.92 -17.83
N GLY A 12 8.81 5.05 -17.17
CA GLY A 12 8.80 5.17 -15.72
C GLY A 12 7.60 6.03 -15.40
N ALA A 13 6.77 5.62 -14.45
CA ALA A 13 5.56 6.32 -14.06
C ALA A 13 5.85 7.79 -13.74
N CYS A 14 5.72 8.66 -14.74
CA CYS A 14 5.75 10.09 -14.55
C CYS A 14 4.42 10.45 -13.90
N MET A 15 4.41 10.61 -12.56
CA MET A 15 3.22 11.11 -11.87
C MET A 15 2.87 12.48 -12.45
N THR A 16 1.67 12.57 -13.00
CA THR A 16 1.15 13.83 -13.54
C THR A 16 0.53 14.70 -12.45
N THR A 17 0.20 14.10 -11.30
CA THR A 17 -0.54 14.74 -10.22
C THR A 17 0.38 15.17 -9.08
N GLN A 18 0.41 16.45 -8.77
CA GLN A 18 1.17 17.01 -7.65
C GLN A 18 0.54 16.59 -6.31
N ARG A 19 1.35 16.11 -5.36
CA ARG A 19 0.91 15.77 -4.00
C ARG A 19 0.46 17.01 -3.23
N ARG A 20 -0.63 16.88 -2.48
CA ARG A 20 -1.22 17.99 -1.71
C ARG A 20 -1.39 17.66 -0.22
N SER A 21 -0.81 16.57 0.23
CA SER A 21 -0.98 15.95 1.55
C SER A 21 -0.88 16.90 2.74
N TYR A 22 -0.08 17.97 2.63
CA TYR A 22 0.15 18.94 3.72
C TYR A 22 -0.39 20.34 3.40
N GLU A 23 -1.15 20.49 2.33
CA GLU A 23 -1.82 21.77 2.01
C GLU A 23 -3.05 21.99 2.88
N ALA A 24 -3.47 23.25 3.00
CA ALA A 24 -4.66 23.61 3.77
C ALA A 24 -5.91 22.93 3.19
N GLY A 25 -6.68 22.24 4.03
CA GLY A 25 -7.86 21.47 3.65
C GLY A 25 -7.59 20.01 3.26
N HIS A 26 -6.33 19.61 3.21
CA HIS A 26 -5.90 18.22 2.97
C HIS A 26 -5.43 17.55 4.26
N ARG A 27 -5.48 16.21 4.29
CA ARG A 27 -4.97 15.40 5.41
C ARG A 27 -3.96 14.40 4.88
N PRO A 28 -2.71 14.42 5.35
CA PRO A 28 -1.72 13.47 4.90
C PRO A 28 -2.16 12.03 5.21
N LYS A 29 -2.06 11.16 4.22
CA LYS A 29 -2.37 9.73 4.35
C LYS A 29 -1.12 8.90 4.11
N CYS A 30 -1.01 7.76 4.78
CA CYS A 30 -0.08 6.72 4.40
C CYS A 30 -0.83 5.54 3.78
N LEU A 31 -0.24 4.99 2.72
CA LEU A 31 -0.72 3.78 2.07
C LEU A 31 -0.03 2.57 2.69
N VAL A 32 -0.78 1.56 3.11
CA VAL A 32 -0.27 0.29 3.63
C VAL A 32 -0.80 -0.84 2.76
N ILE A 33 0.07 -1.75 2.36
CA ILE A 33 -0.35 -2.95 1.64
C ILE A 33 -0.67 -4.04 2.67
N VAL A 34 -1.85 -4.62 2.54
CA VAL A 34 -2.32 -5.72 3.38
C VAL A 34 -2.49 -6.94 2.47
N ASP A 35 -1.55 -7.85 2.53
CA ASP A 35 -1.59 -9.11 1.78
C ASP A 35 -2.14 -10.27 2.63
N ALA A 36 -2.10 -11.49 2.11
CA ALA A 36 -2.57 -12.68 2.81
C ALA A 36 -1.64 -13.13 3.94
N THR A 37 -0.42 -12.60 4.03
CA THR A 37 0.56 -12.92 5.08
C THR A 37 0.25 -12.16 6.37
N ALA A 38 0.93 -12.49 7.46
CA ALA A 38 0.82 -11.74 8.71
C ALA A 38 1.84 -10.57 8.80
N ASP A 39 2.67 -10.42 7.77
CA ASP A 39 3.80 -9.48 7.78
C ASP A 39 3.36 -8.01 7.81
N TRP A 40 2.15 -7.72 7.33
CA TRP A 40 1.59 -6.37 7.33
C TRP A 40 1.42 -5.74 8.73
N ASP A 41 1.45 -6.53 9.82
CA ASP A 41 1.16 -6.01 11.17
C ASP A 41 2.10 -4.86 11.57
N ARG A 42 3.38 -4.98 11.27
CA ARG A 42 4.36 -3.93 11.62
C ARG A 42 4.14 -2.64 10.82
N ALA A 43 3.81 -2.76 9.53
CA ALA A 43 3.46 -1.63 8.69
C ALA A 43 2.19 -0.93 9.18
N VAL A 44 1.15 -1.70 9.53
CA VAL A 44 -0.10 -1.18 10.10
C VAL A 44 0.14 -0.48 11.43
N TYR A 45 0.97 -1.08 12.31
CA TYR A 45 1.32 -0.46 13.59
C TYR A 45 1.97 0.91 13.39
N TYR A 46 3.06 0.96 12.63
CA TYR A 46 3.78 2.19 12.34
C TYR A 46 2.87 3.26 11.71
N ALA A 47 2.14 2.89 10.66
CA ALA A 47 1.23 3.78 9.96
C ALA A 47 0.13 4.36 10.85
N SER A 48 -0.42 3.53 11.74
CA SER A 48 -1.46 3.96 12.68
C SER A 48 -0.94 4.97 13.70
N ARG A 49 0.26 4.74 14.24
CA ARG A 49 0.90 5.65 15.18
C ARG A 49 1.27 6.98 14.50
N TRP A 50 1.88 6.89 13.31
CA TRP A 50 2.20 8.08 12.52
C TRP A 50 0.93 8.90 12.21
N ALA A 51 -0.11 8.27 11.69
CA ALA A 51 -1.36 8.96 11.35
C ALA A 51 -1.97 9.66 12.57
N LYS A 52 -1.94 9.02 13.74
CA LYS A 52 -2.39 9.64 15.00
C LYS A 52 -1.58 10.87 15.36
N ARG A 53 -0.25 10.84 15.20
CA ARG A 53 0.64 11.97 15.54
C ARG A 53 0.44 13.17 14.63
N VAL A 54 0.31 12.94 13.33
CA VAL A 54 0.19 14.03 12.35
C VAL A 54 -1.26 14.47 12.12
N GLY A 55 -2.24 13.83 12.76
CA GLY A 55 -3.66 14.05 12.46
C GLY A 55 -4.04 13.56 11.05
N GLY A 56 -3.29 12.62 10.52
CA GLY A 56 -3.44 12.06 9.18
C GLY A 56 -4.42 10.89 9.10
N GLY A 57 -4.38 10.16 7.98
CA GLY A 57 -5.18 8.97 7.71
C GLY A 57 -4.32 7.77 7.28
N VAL A 58 -4.95 6.61 7.21
CA VAL A 58 -4.37 5.38 6.66
C VAL A 58 -5.27 4.86 5.57
N VAL A 59 -4.70 4.54 4.42
CA VAL A 59 -5.33 3.80 3.34
C VAL A 59 -4.75 2.40 3.35
N MET A 60 -5.59 1.38 3.44
CA MET A 60 -5.19 -0.03 3.39
C MET A 60 -5.59 -0.60 2.05
N LEU A 61 -4.61 -1.05 1.28
CA LEU A 61 -4.80 -1.64 -0.04
C LEU A 61 -4.55 -3.15 0.02
N HIS A 62 -5.51 -3.91 -0.49
CA HIS A 62 -5.32 -5.31 -0.83
C HIS A 62 -5.41 -5.47 -2.34
N VAL A 63 -4.40 -6.08 -2.94
CA VAL A 63 -4.40 -6.39 -4.38
C VAL A 63 -4.64 -7.88 -4.58
N ILE A 64 -5.69 -8.20 -5.32
CA ILE A 64 -5.98 -9.56 -5.78
C ILE A 64 -5.21 -9.73 -7.09
N GLU A 65 -4.11 -10.46 -7.05
CA GLU A 65 -3.34 -10.76 -8.26
C GLU A 65 -4.16 -11.65 -9.18
N THR A 66 -4.37 -11.19 -10.40
CA THR A 66 -5.07 -11.95 -11.43
C THR A 66 -4.04 -12.53 -12.39
N GLU A 67 -3.89 -13.87 -12.39
CA GLU A 67 -3.19 -14.53 -13.48
C GLU A 67 -4.08 -14.51 -14.73
N GLU A 68 -3.49 -14.31 -15.91
CA GLU A 68 -4.21 -14.42 -17.20
C GLU A 68 -4.76 -15.83 -17.36
N GLN A 69 -6.02 -16.01 -16.97
CA GLN A 69 -6.69 -17.31 -17.06
C GLN A 69 -7.25 -17.51 -18.47
N SER A 70 -6.92 -18.65 -19.07
CA SER A 70 -7.45 -19.10 -20.34
C SER A 70 -8.97 -19.25 -20.27
N GLN A 71 -9.68 -18.83 -21.32
CA GLN A 71 -11.14 -18.75 -21.46
C GLN A 71 -11.97 -20.03 -21.16
N GLN A 72 -11.35 -21.15 -20.82
CA GLN A 72 -12.03 -22.45 -20.69
C GLN A 72 -12.71 -22.69 -19.33
N TRP A 73 -12.55 -21.81 -18.32
CA TRP A 73 -13.00 -22.06 -16.94
C TRP A 73 -13.83 -20.92 -16.34
N LEU A 74 -14.65 -20.24 -17.11
CA LEU A 74 -15.40 -19.04 -16.66
C LEU A 74 -16.23 -19.25 -15.39
N ALA A 75 -16.92 -20.39 -15.24
CA ALA A 75 -17.75 -20.63 -14.04
C ALA A 75 -16.93 -20.89 -12.78
N VAL A 76 -15.74 -21.49 -12.91
CA VAL A 76 -14.81 -21.70 -11.78
C VAL A 76 -14.10 -20.39 -11.44
N ALA A 77 -13.78 -19.58 -12.44
CA ALA A 77 -13.17 -18.27 -12.26
C ALA A 77 -14.03 -17.32 -11.42
N ASP A 78 -15.35 -17.30 -11.63
CA ASP A 78 -16.27 -16.47 -10.85
C ASP A 78 -16.32 -16.88 -9.36
N ILE A 79 -16.28 -18.18 -9.07
CA ILE A 79 -16.24 -18.67 -7.68
C ILE A 79 -14.90 -18.29 -7.02
N MET A 80 -13.79 -18.54 -7.71
CA MET A 80 -12.45 -18.19 -7.19
C MET A 80 -12.30 -16.69 -6.96
N ARG A 81 -12.86 -15.87 -7.84
CA ARG A 81 -12.86 -14.42 -7.69
C ARG A 81 -13.69 -13.99 -6.47
N ALA A 82 -14.85 -14.57 -6.25
CA ALA A 82 -15.69 -14.31 -5.08
C ALA A 82 -14.94 -14.67 -3.77
N GLU A 83 -14.30 -15.84 -3.72
CA GLU A 83 -13.48 -16.28 -2.59
C GLU A 83 -12.29 -15.34 -2.35
N ALA A 84 -11.62 -14.89 -3.41
CA ALA A 84 -10.51 -13.93 -3.31
C ALA A 84 -10.98 -12.60 -2.71
N HIS A 85 -12.15 -12.11 -3.12
CA HIS A 85 -12.74 -10.89 -2.54
C HIS A 85 -13.14 -11.07 -1.07
N GLU A 86 -13.69 -12.23 -0.68
CA GLU A 86 -13.99 -12.52 0.73
C GLU A 86 -12.72 -12.56 1.58
N ASN A 87 -11.67 -13.20 1.08
CA ASN A 87 -10.37 -13.25 1.75
C ASN A 87 -9.74 -11.86 1.89
N ALA A 88 -9.80 -11.04 0.83
CA ALA A 88 -9.32 -9.65 0.84
C ALA A 88 -10.08 -8.81 1.88
N ASN A 89 -11.40 -8.90 1.92
CA ASN A 89 -12.21 -8.20 2.91
C ASN A 89 -11.86 -8.65 4.34
N ALA A 90 -11.74 -9.95 4.58
CA ALA A 90 -11.36 -10.48 5.88
C ALA A 90 -9.96 -10.04 6.33
N ALA A 91 -9.00 -9.93 5.41
CA ALA A 91 -7.67 -9.42 5.70
C ALA A 91 -7.72 -7.93 6.08
N LEU A 92 -8.42 -7.12 5.30
CA LEU A 92 -8.61 -5.70 5.56
C LEU A 92 -9.38 -5.44 6.86
N ASP A 93 -10.37 -6.27 7.20
CA ASP A 93 -11.11 -6.15 8.47
C ASP A 93 -10.19 -6.41 9.68
N ARG A 94 -9.32 -7.44 9.61
CA ARG A 94 -8.33 -7.71 10.65
C ARG A 94 -7.35 -6.54 10.81
N ALA A 95 -6.83 -6.03 9.69
CA ALA A 95 -5.91 -4.90 9.70
C ALA A 95 -6.56 -3.62 10.23
N ALA A 96 -7.80 -3.34 9.84
CA ALA A 96 -8.57 -2.20 10.33
C ALA A 96 -8.88 -2.30 11.83
N ALA A 97 -9.24 -3.48 12.32
CA ALA A 97 -9.43 -3.72 13.76
C ALA A 97 -8.13 -3.51 14.54
N ARG A 98 -6.99 -3.95 13.99
CA ARG A 98 -5.66 -3.72 14.55
C ARG A 98 -5.33 -2.22 14.64
N ALA A 99 -5.52 -1.47 13.55
CA ALA A 99 -5.29 -0.03 13.51
C ALA A 99 -6.18 0.73 14.51
N ASN A 100 -7.44 0.34 14.63
CA ASN A 100 -8.36 0.92 15.60
C ASN A 100 -7.87 0.67 17.04
N GLY A 101 -7.44 -0.55 17.36
CA GLY A 101 -6.89 -0.90 18.67
C GLY A 101 -5.62 -0.11 19.04
N ILE A 102 -4.76 0.21 18.05
CA ILE A 102 -3.50 0.94 18.26
C ILE A 102 -3.74 2.45 18.47
N ALA A 103 -4.56 3.05 17.62
CA ALA A 103 -4.62 4.50 17.49
C ALA A 103 -6.04 5.09 17.50
N ALA A 104 -7.07 4.26 17.61
CA ALA A 104 -8.49 4.63 17.50
C ALA A 104 -8.81 5.33 16.16
N ILE A 105 -8.20 4.87 15.06
CA ILE A 105 -8.45 5.35 13.70
C ILE A 105 -9.28 4.33 12.91
N ALA A 106 -10.05 4.84 11.97
CA ALA A 106 -10.78 4.05 10.98
C ALA A 106 -10.06 4.23 9.62
N PRO A 107 -9.30 3.24 9.13
CA PRO A 107 -8.60 3.34 7.86
C PRO A 107 -9.58 3.25 6.69
N GLU A 108 -9.23 3.89 5.57
CA GLU A 108 -9.86 3.65 4.28
C GLU A 108 -9.44 2.27 3.76
N ARG A 109 -10.37 1.51 3.21
CA ARG A 109 -10.12 0.15 2.69
C ARG A 109 -10.32 0.15 1.19
N VAL A 110 -9.33 -0.34 0.47
CA VAL A 110 -9.31 -0.39 -0.99
C VAL A 110 -8.95 -1.81 -1.41
N ILE A 111 -9.75 -2.39 -2.30
CA ILE A 111 -9.42 -3.65 -2.99
C ILE A 111 -9.23 -3.32 -4.46
N ARG A 112 -8.18 -3.86 -5.06
CA ARG A 112 -7.88 -3.77 -6.48
C ARG A 112 -7.57 -5.16 -7.02
N GLU A 113 -7.78 -5.35 -8.33
CA GLU A 113 -7.42 -6.58 -9.04
C GLU A 113 -6.40 -6.25 -10.13
N GLY A 114 -5.38 -7.08 -10.29
CA GLY A 114 -4.36 -6.95 -11.32
C GLY A 114 -2.93 -7.04 -10.80
N ASP A 115 -1.99 -6.46 -11.51
CA ASP A 115 -0.59 -6.39 -11.09
C ASP A 115 -0.42 -5.47 -9.88
N ALA A 116 0.25 -5.97 -8.85
CA ALA A 116 0.39 -5.26 -7.59
C ALA A 116 1.07 -3.89 -7.75
N THR A 117 2.11 -3.79 -8.60
CA THR A 117 2.83 -2.53 -8.82
C THR A 117 1.95 -1.49 -9.49
N GLU A 118 1.25 -1.91 -10.55
CA GLU A 118 0.34 -1.03 -11.31
C GLU A 118 -0.77 -0.52 -10.39
N GLN A 119 -1.39 -1.40 -9.63
CA GLN A 119 -2.49 -1.02 -8.72
C GLN A 119 -2.04 -0.11 -7.57
N ILE A 120 -0.84 -0.30 -7.02
CA ILE A 120 -0.27 0.60 -6.02
C ILE A 120 -0.06 2.00 -6.61
N LEU A 121 0.53 2.09 -7.80
CA LEU A 121 0.76 3.37 -8.48
C LEU A 121 -0.55 4.07 -8.85
N ASP A 122 -1.55 3.33 -9.31
CA ASP A 122 -2.88 3.85 -9.63
C ASP A 122 -3.59 4.44 -8.40
N VAL A 123 -3.52 3.76 -7.24
CA VAL A 123 -4.08 4.27 -5.99
C VAL A 123 -3.36 5.55 -5.54
N ILE A 124 -2.04 5.59 -5.66
CA ILE A 124 -1.25 6.79 -5.35
C ILE A 124 -1.63 7.94 -6.30
N GLU A 125 -1.79 7.69 -7.60
CA GLU A 125 -2.16 8.73 -8.56
C GLU A 125 -3.56 9.29 -8.32
N GLN A 126 -4.52 8.43 -7.92
CA GLN A 126 -5.92 8.81 -7.67
C GLN A 126 -6.11 9.60 -6.38
N ASP A 127 -5.27 9.40 -5.37
CA ASP A 127 -5.37 10.09 -4.07
C ASP A 127 -4.15 10.97 -3.81
N VAL A 128 -4.31 12.28 -4.03
CA VAL A 128 -3.26 13.30 -3.87
C VAL A 128 -2.78 13.47 -2.42
N ASP A 129 -3.52 12.94 -1.45
CA ASP A 129 -3.23 13.05 -0.03
C ASP A 129 -2.31 11.93 0.47
N ILE A 130 -2.05 10.91 -0.34
CA ILE A 130 -1.10 9.86 0.01
C ILE A 130 0.32 10.44 -0.02
N ALA A 131 0.92 10.56 1.17
CA ALA A 131 2.23 11.17 1.38
C ALA A 131 3.38 10.16 1.35
N MET A 132 3.10 8.88 1.67
CA MET A 132 4.10 7.81 1.73
C MET A 132 3.46 6.44 1.57
N LEU A 133 4.26 5.49 1.12
CA LEU A 133 3.97 4.05 1.15
C LEU A 133 4.69 3.42 2.34
N VAL A 134 3.99 2.61 3.14
CA VAL A 134 4.56 1.89 4.29
C VAL A 134 4.43 0.40 4.05
N LEU A 135 5.55 -0.29 4.11
CA LEU A 135 5.66 -1.74 3.96
C LEU A 135 6.34 -2.35 5.18
N SER A 136 6.09 -3.61 5.45
CA SER A 136 6.91 -4.39 6.38
C SER A 136 7.86 -5.31 5.60
N ALA A 137 9.02 -5.55 6.20
CA ALA A 137 9.99 -6.51 5.69
C ALA A 137 10.02 -7.72 6.61
N ASN A 138 9.85 -8.92 6.03
CA ASN A 138 9.95 -10.16 6.77
C ASN A 138 11.42 -10.36 7.26
N PRO A 139 11.66 -10.62 8.56
CA PRO A 139 12.99 -10.91 9.09
C PRO A 139 13.49 -12.32 8.76
N GLY A 140 12.68 -13.15 8.11
CA GLY A 140 13.01 -14.55 7.80
C GLY A 140 14.12 -14.73 6.77
N ALA A 141 14.64 -15.97 6.71
CA ALA A 141 15.71 -16.34 5.78
C ALA A 141 15.30 -16.29 4.29
N GLU A 142 14.01 -16.19 4.01
CA GLU A 142 13.46 -16.09 2.65
C GLU A 142 13.57 -14.68 2.04
N GLY A 143 14.08 -13.72 2.80
CA GLY A 143 14.26 -12.33 2.38
C GLY A 143 13.10 -11.40 2.74
N PRO A 144 13.15 -10.14 2.32
CA PRO A 144 12.25 -9.08 2.80
C PRO A 144 10.82 -9.14 2.25
N GLY A 145 10.49 -10.20 1.52
CA GLY A 145 9.21 -10.37 0.85
C GLY A 145 9.20 -9.88 -0.62
N PRO A 146 8.26 -10.40 -1.44
CA PRO A 146 8.22 -10.14 -2.88
C PRO A 146 7.98 -8.66 -3.20
N LEU A 147 7.04 -8.02 -2.54
CA LEU A 147 6.72 -6.59 -2.73
C LEU A 147 7.90 -5.68 -2.38
N THR A 148 8.53 -5.92 -1.23
CA THR A 148 9.71 -5.14 -0.79
C THR A 148 10.87 -5.34 -1.75
N THR A 149 11.10 -6.57 -2.22
CA THR A 149 12.16 -6.89 -3.21
C THR A 149 11.90 -6.19 -4.55
N MET A 150 10.67 -6.17 -5.01
CA MET A 150 10.27 -5.54 -6.26
C MET A 150 10.42 -4.02 -6.18
N LEU A 151 9.92 -3.40 -5.10
CA LEU A 151 10.02 -1.96 -4.91
C LEU A 151 11.46 -1.48 -4.71
N ALA A 152 12.33 -2.29 -4.09
CA ALA A 152 13.75 -1.96 -3.97
C ALA A 152 14.44 -1.71 -5.33
N LYS A 153 13.96 -2.33 -6.40
CA LYS A 153 14.48 -2.13 -7.77
C LYS A 153 14.01 -0.82 -8.40
N THR A 154 12.88 -0.28 -7.96
CA THR A 154 12.23 0.89 -8.54
C THR A 154 12.20 2.10 -7.60
N VAL A 155 12.72 1.96 -6.37
CA VAL A 155 12.63 2.99 -5.33
C VAL A 155 13.23 4.34 -5.75
N GLY A 156 14.24 4.33 -6.62
CA GLY A 156 14.87 5.57 -7.11
C GLY A 156 13.98 6.41 -8.04
N THR A 157 12.91 5.82 -8.57
CA THR A 157 11.93 6.49 -9.45
C THR A 157 10.52 6.42 -8.90
N PHE A 158 10.34 5.91 -7.67
CA PHE A 158 9.03 5.80 -7.05
C PHE A 158 8.48 7.20 -6.70
N PRO A 159 7.18 7.46 -6.96
CA PRO A 159 6.65 8.82 -6.93
C PRO A 159 6.51 9.45 -5.54
N ILE A 160 6.56 8.64 -4.49
CA ILE A 160 6.44 9.06 -3.09
C ILE A 160 7.48 8.34 -2.22
N PRO A 161 7.81 8.85 -1.03
CA PRO A 161 8.66 8.13 -0.08
C PRO A 161 8.13 6.74 0.26
N VAL A 162 9.03 5.77 0.37
CA VAL A 162 8.72 4.40 0.81
C VAL A 162 9.39 4.16 2.16
N VAL A 163 8.59 3.79 3.15
CA VAL A 163 9.05 3.40 4.48
C VAL A 163 8.97 1.89 4.60
N ILE A 164 10.09 1.26 4.91
CA ILE A 164 10.17 -0.19 5.14
C ILE A 164 10.37 -0.42 6.63
N VAL A 165 9.39 -1.04 7.27
CA VAL A 165 9.40 -1.35 8.72
C VAL A 165 9.95 -2.77 8.91
N PRO A 166 11.06 -2.95 9.62
CA PRO A 166 11.55 -4.28 9.96
C PRO A 166 10.53 -5.09 10.76
N GLY A 167 10.33 -6.35 10.39
CA GLY A 167 9.31 -7.20 11.00
C GLY A 167 9.62 -7.67 12.43
N ASP A 168 10.85 -7.52 12.87
CA ASP A 168 11.35 -7.88 14.21
C ASP A 168 11.25 -6.73 15.24
N LEU A 169 10.88 -5.51 14.82
CA LEU A 169 10.70 -4.40 15.74
C LEU A 169 9.51 -4.62 16.67
N GLY A 170 9.74 -4.44 17.98
CA GLY A 170 8.70 -4.48 18.98
C GLY A 170 7.78 -3.25 18.97
N ASP A 171 6.62 -3.36 19.62
CA ASP A 171 5.66 -2.25 19.70
C ASP A 171 6.29 -1.01 20.38
N SER A 172 7.12 -1.22 21.42
CA SER A 172 7.84 -0.13 22.10
C SER A 172 8.83 0.60 21.21
N ASP A 173 9.51 -0.13 20.31
CA ASP A 173 10.46 0.46 19.37
C ASP A 173 9.72 1.28 18.32
N LEU A 174 8.61 0.73 17.82
CA LEU A 174 7.75 1.44 16.85
C LEU A 174 7.09 2.68 17.46
N ASP A 175 6.74 2.64 18.75
CA ASP A 175 6.22 3.80 19.47
C ASP A 175 7.23 4.95 19.58
N ALA A 176 8.51 4.62 19.66
CA ALA A 176 9.58 5.62 19.70
C ALA A 176 9.90 6.20 18.32
N LEU A 177 9.64 5.45 17.25
CA LEU A 177 10.01 5.80 15.87
C LEU A 177 8.88 6.44 15.05
N SER A 178 7.63 6.25 15.45
CA SER A 178 6.45 6.64 14.65
C SER A 178 5.73 7.88 15.17
#